data_ced1d3fdd9879aeefefc06f8a51a3366
#
_entry.id   ced1d3fdd9879aeefefc06f8a51a3366
#
_cell.length_a   1.000
_cell.length_b   1.000
_cell.length_c   1.000
_cell.angle_alpha   90.00
_cell.angle_beta   90.00
_cell.angle_gamma   90.00
#
_symmetry.space_group_name_H-M   'P 1'
#
loop_
_entity.id
_entity.type
_entity.pdbx_description
1 polymer ?
#
loop_
_entity_poly.entity_id
_entity_poly.type
_entity_poly.pdbx_seq_one_letter_code
_entity_poly.pdbx_strand_id
1 'polypeptide(L)'
;MEYRTLPRGGEQISVIGLGMGSIHNASPSEIVHTLHEAMDAGVNYFDYVPSDAAAFEPYARALHGRRDKVMLQVHLGADYSNGQYGWAIRNPKLAIAQFEERLRDLGTDYADFGFIHCIDEDDDFDTVMNGPLWEYAERRHADGTIRHLGFSTHNASIARRFLATGKMDMGMFSLNPMYDYTDESAYGQGSASDRASLYREFETAGVGISVMKPFAGGQLLDGAASPFGAAQSTRKEDIAAYFGE
;
A
#
# COMPACT_ATOMS: atom_id res chain seq x y z
N MET A 1 12.66 14.92 -7.25
CA MET A 1 12.19 13.65 -6.62
C MET A 1 13.35 12.68 -6.56
N GLU A 2 13.54 11.97 -5.48
CA GLU A 2 14.50 10.86 -5.36
C GLU A 2 13.83 9.54 -5.74
N TYR A 3 14.59 8.63 -6.36
CA TYR A 3 14.08 7.34 -6.82
C TYR A 3 14.92 6.19 -6.25
N ARG A 4 14.31 5.04 -6.10
CA ARG A 4 14.95 3.77 -5.77
C ARG A 4 14.65 2.75 -6.86
N THR A 5 15.65 1.93 -7.16
CA THR A 5 15.47 0.83 -8.11
C THR A 5 14.75 -0.33 -7.43
N LEU A 6 13.65 -0.80 -8.04
CA LEU A 6 12.99 -2.02 -7.60
C LEU A 6 13.98 -3.20 -7.75
N PRO A 7 14.23 -3.97 -6.70
CA PRO A 7 15.23 -5.04 -6.75
C PRO A 7 14.93 -6.11 -7.81
N ARG A 8 13.65 -6.42 -8.01
CA ARG A 8 13.17 -7.32 -9.07
C ARG A 8 12.40 -6.52 -10.10
N GLY A 9 12.95 -6.38 -11.30
CA GLY A 9 12.34 -5.60 -12.39
C GLY A 9 13.23 -4.44 -12.84
N GLY A 10 13.81 -3.68 -11.91
CA GLY A 10 14.75 -2.61 -12.21
C GLY A 10 14.11 -1.24 -12.44
N GLU A 11 12.79 -1.13 -12.26
CA GLU A 11 12.07 0.13 -12.39
C GLU A 11 12.50 1.13 -11.32
N GLN A 12 12.49 2.42 -11.71
CA GLN A 12 12.79 3.53 -10.80
C GLN A 12 11.50 3.99 -10.12
N ILE A 13 11.39 3.75 -8.81
CA ILE A 13 10.22 4.11 -7.99
C ILE A 13 10.56 5.32 -7.15
N SER A 14 9.70 6.33 -7.14
CA SER A 14 9.85 7.51 -6.28
C SER A 14 9.81 7.10 -4.80
N VAL A 15 10.73 7.66 -3.98
CA VAL A 15 10.78 7.36 -2.54
C VAL A 15 9.53 7.83 -1.79
N ILE A 16 8.80 8.78 -2.35
CA ILE A 16 7.47 9.20 -1.88
C ILE A 16 6.45 8.57 -2.80
N GLY A 17 5.53 7.78 -2.24
CA GLY A 17 4.34 7.28 -2.91
C GLY A 17 3.09 8.05 -2.49
N LEU A 18 2.08 8.07 -3.34
CA LEU A 18 0.78 8.65 -3.01
C LEU A 18 -0.21 7.54 -2.65
N GLY A 19 -0.59 7.46 -1.38
CA GLY A 19 -1.68 6.59 -0.90
C GLY A 19 -3.02 7.31 -0.94
N MET A 20 -4.09 6.56 -1.17
CA MET A 20 -5.42 7.13 -1.36
C MET A 20 -6.34 7.08 -0.14
N GLY A 21 -5.91 6.47 0.97
CA GLY A 21 -6.80 6.13 2.08
C GLY A 21 -7.73 7.25 2.56
N SER A 22 -7.30 8.51 2.53
CA SER A 22 -8.07 9.68 2.99
C SER A 22 -8.49 10.64 1.88
N ILE A 23 -8.11 10.40 0.63
CA ILE A 23 -8.32 11.36 -0.46
C ILE A 23 -9.82 11.55 -0.80
N HIS A 24 -10.66 10.55 -0.45
CA HIS A 24 -12.11 10.60 -0.64
C HIS A 24 -12.80 11.76 0.10
N ASN A 25 -12.13 12.38 1.08
CA ASN A 25 -12.64 13.56 1.78
C ASN A 25 -12.48 14.85 0.96
N ALA A 26 -11.70 14.83 -0.10
CA ALA A 26 -11.52 15.95 -1.01
C ALA A 26 -12.61 15.98 -2.10
N SER A 27 -12.86 17.13 -2.68
CA SER A 27 -13.74 17.23 -3.85
C SER A 27 -13.12 16.53 -5.07
N PRO A 28 -13.91 16.08 -6.05
CA PRO A 28 -13.40 15.45 -7.28
C PRO A 28 -12.34 16.29 -8.01
N SER A 29 -12.45 17.61 -7.99
CA SER A 29 -11.48 18.52 -8.60
C SER A 29 -10.17 18.58 -7.82
N GLU A 30 -10.24 18.59 -6.49
CA GLU A 30 -9.05 18.53 -5.62
C GLU A 30 -8.33 17.21 -5.74
N ILE A 31 -9.04 16.09 -5.87
CA ILE A 31 -8.45 14.77 -6.13
C ILE A 31 -7.62 14.81 -7.43
N VAL A 32 -8.23 15.27 -8.54
CA VAL A 32 -7.52 15.37 -9.84
C VAL A 32 -6.31 16.30 -9.72
N HIS A 33 -6.48 17.47 -9.08
CA HIS A 33 -5.39 18.42 -8.91
C HIS A 33 -4.24 17.82 -8.11
N THR A 34 -4.52 17.17 -6.98
CA THR A 34 -3.51 16.53 -6.11
C THR A 34 -2.72 15.46 -6.87
N LEU A 35 -3.40 14.62 -7.66
CA LEU A 35 -2.73 13.60 -8.46
C LEU A 35 -1.82 14.23 -9.53
N HIS A 36 -2.30 15.26 -10.21
CA HIS A 36 -1.50 15.96 -11.22
C HIS A 36 -0.27 16.64 -10.59
N GLU A 37 -0.42 17.36 -9.50
CA GLU A 37 0.69 17.98 -8.76
C GLU A 37 1.73 16.91 -8.32
N ALA A 38 1.27 15.78 -7.80
CA ALA A 38 2.16 14.68 -7.42
C ALA A 38 2.95 14.15 -8.62
N MET A 39 2.29 13.89 -9.75
CA MET A 39 2.94 13.43 -10.98
C MET A 39 3.93 14.48 -11.52
N ASP A 40 3.54 15.74 -11.54
CA ASP A 40 4.37 16.85 -12.04
C ASP A 40 5.59 17.10 -11.11
N ALA A 41 5.46 16.78 -9.81
CA ALA A 41 6.58 16.78 -8.85
C ALA A 41 7.48 15.53 -8.97
N GLY A 42 7.13 14.57 -9.83
CA GLY A 42 7.89 13.35 -10.10
C GLY A 42 7.52 12.17 -9.19
N VAL A 43 6.41 12.23 -8.45
CA VAL A 43 5.86 11.04 -7.78
C VAL A 43 5.32 10.10 -8.85
N ASN A 44 5.82 8.86 -8.87
CA ASN A 44 5.39 7.86 -9.84
C ASN A 44 4.84 6.58 -9.23
N TYR A 45 4.73 6.47 -7.92
CA TYR A 45 4.17 5.31 -7.22
C TYR A 45 2.85 5.68 -6.54
N PHE A 46 1.77 4.99 -6.92
CA PHE A 46 0.40 5.30 -6.51
C PHE A 46 -0.28 4.06 -5.97
N ASP A 47 -0.66 4.10 -4.70
CA ASP A 47 -1.39 3.03 -4.02
C ASP A 47 -2.90 3.27 -4.11
N TYR A 48 -3.58 2.42 -4.89
CA TYR A 48 -4.99 2.57 -5.25
C TYR A 48 -5.91 1.76 -4.33
N VAL A 49 -6.10 2.25 -3.12
CA VAL A 49 -7.00 1.66 -2.13
C VAL A 49 -7.70 2.75 -1.31
N PRO A 50 -8.65 3.51 -1.93
CA PRO A 50 -9.38 4.54 -1.20
C PRO A 50 -10.33 3.90 -0.16
N SER A 51 -10.80 4.70 0.80
CA SER A 51 -11.82 4.27 1.77
C SER A 51 -13.25 4.35 1.20
N ASP A 52 -13.43 5.00 0.05
CA ASP A 52 -14.74 5.19 -0.60
C ASP A 52 -14.62 5.13 -2.12
N ALA A 53 -15.57 4.43 -2.76
CA ALA A 53 -15.62 4.28 -4.21
C ALA A 53 -15.83 5.61 -4.97
N ALA A 54 -16.32 6.67 -4.32
CA ALA A 54 -16.48 7.98 -4.93
C ALA A 54 -15.15 8.59 -5.42
N ALA A 55 -14.00 8.09 -4.93
CA ALA A 55 -12.69 8.51 -5.39
C ALA A 55 -12.29 7.90 -6.74
N PHE A 56 -12.96 6.86 -7.24
CA PHE A 56 -12.52 6.12 -8.44
C PHE A 56 -12.63 6.95 -9.72
N GLU A 57 -13.76 7.62 -9.95
CA GLU A 57 -13.95 8.44 -11.15
C GLU A 57 -12.93 9.58 -11.25
N PRO A 58 -12.75 10.44 -10.23
CA PRO A 58 -11.75 11.51 -10.32
C PRO A 58 -10.32 10.96 -10.47
N TYR A 59 -10.03 9.79 -9.92
CA TYR A 59 -8.73 9.14 -10.09
C TYR A 59 -8.51 8.68 -11.54
N ALA A 60 -9.49 8.00 -12.11
CA ALA A 60 -9.46 7.57 -13.52
C ALA A 60 -9.28 8.78 -14.46
N ARG A 61 -9.98 9.86 -14.18
CA ARG A 61 -9.86 11.11 -14.92
C ARG A 61 -8.47 11.73 -14.82
N ALA A 62 -7.83 11.68 -13.65
CA ALA A 62 -6.47 12.16 -13.46
C ALA A 62 -5.44 11.33 -14.21
N LEU A 63 -5.66 10.01 -14.33
CA LEU A 63 -4.77 9.10 -15.05
C LEU A 63 -4.97 9.13 -16.56
N HIS A 64 -6.07 9.69 -17.06
CA HIS A 64 -6.34 9.73 -18.50
C HIS A 64 -5.22 10.44 -19.27
N GLY A 65 -4.58 9.72 -20.21
CA GLY A 65 -3.43 10.20 -20.95
C GLY A 65 -2.12 10.31 -20.16
N ARG A 66 -2.10 9.84 -18.90
CA ARG A 66 -0.93 9.85 -18.02
C ARG A 66 -0.67 8.51 -17.35
N ARG A 67 -1.39 7.44 -17.72
CA ARG A 67 -1.29 6.10 -17.10
C ARG A 67 0.15 5.53 -17.15
N ASP A 68 0.86 5.81 -18.22
CA ASP A 68 2.25 5.38 -18.45
C ASP A 68 3.29 6.13 -17.60
N LYS A 69 2.91 7.21 -16.93
CA LYS A 69 3.79 7.99 -16.06
C LYS A 69 3.79 7.51 -14.62
N VAL A 70 2.90 6.59 -14.26
CA VAL A 70 2.73 6.11 -12.90
C VAL A 70 2.85 4.59 -12.82
N MET A 71 3.38 4.13 -11.69
CA MET A 71 3.33 2.75 -11.25
C MET A 71 2.16 2.59 -10.30
N LEU A 72 1.15 1.88 -10.76
CA LEU A 72 -0.12 1.74 -10.07
C LEU A 72 -0.15 0.44 -9.28
N GLN A 73 -0.35 0.54 -7.98
CA GLN A 73 -0.61 -0.59 -7.09
C GLN A 73 -2.11 -0.78 -6.95
N VAL A 74 -2.60 -1.97 -7.28
CA VAL A 74 -4.01 -2.37 -7.14
C VAL A 74 -4.08 -3.60 -6.25
N HIS A 75 -5.08 -3.65 -5.37
CA HIS A 75 -5.18 -4.66 -4.35
C HIS A 75 -6.19 -5.76 -4.70
N LEU A 76 -5.72 -7.02 -4.69
CA LEU A 76 -6.57 -8.21 -4.73
C LEU A 76 -7.09 -8.50 -3.33
N GLY A 77 -8.39 -8.40 -3.13
CA GLY A 77 -9.06 -8.61 -1.85
C GLY A 77 -9.64 -7.35 -1.22
N ALA A 78 -9.40 -6.17 -1.77
CA ALA A 78 -10.20 -4.99 -1.45
C ALA A 78 -11.57 -5.10 -2.12
N ASP A 79 -12.65 -4.75 -1.40
CA ASP A 79 -14.03 -4.82 -1.85
C ASP A 79 -14.72 -3.45 -1.73
N TYR A 80 -15.48 -3.08 -2.77
CA TYR A 80 -16.25 -1.83 -2.82
C TYR A 80 -17.67 -2.07 -3.33
N SER A 81 -18.18 -3.29 -3.21
CA SER A 81 -19.48 -3.69 -3.76
C SER A 81 -20.66 -2.90 -3.20
N ASN A 82 -20.50 -2.27 -2.03
CA ASN A 82 -21.47 -1.38 -1.39
C ASN A 82 -21.02 0.09 -1.32
N GLY A 83 -20.03 0.47 -2.12
CA GLY A 83 -19.54 1.85 -2.22
C GLY A 83 -18.47 2.23 -1.18
N GLN A 84 -18.33 1.47 -0.11
CA GLN A 84 -17.34 1.68 0.94
C GLN A 84 -16.26 0.60 0.88
N TYR A 85 -15.07 0.91 1.38
CA TYR A 85 -14.01 -0.07 1.51
C TYR A 85 -14.46 -1.25 2.39
N GLY A 86 -14.23 -2.45 1.89
CA GLY A 86 -14.42 -3.73 2.56
C GLY A 86 -13.25 -4.67 2.28
N TRP A 87 -13.28 -5.83 2.90
CA TRP A 87 -12.25 -6.86 2.80
C TRP A 87 -12.84 -8.18 2.32
N ALA A 88 -12.33 -8.71 1.20
CA ALA A 88 -12.90 -9.87 0.50
C ALA A 88 -11.93 -11.04 0.31
N ILE A 89 -10.83 -11.10 1.05
CA ILE A 89 -9.80 -12.14 0.92
C ILE A 89 -10.38 -13.56 1.02
N ARG A 90 -11.35 -13.77 1.91
CA ARG A 90 -12.01 -15.08 2.10
C ARG A 90 -13.09 -15.39 1.06
N ASN A 91 -13.31 -14.46 0.12
CA ASN A 91 -14.21 -14.67 -1.02
C ASN A 91 -13.47 -14.43 -2.35
N PRO A 92 -12.74 -15.42 -2.86
CA PRO A 92 -11.90 -15.26 -4.05
C PRO A 92 -12.66 -14.77 -5.28
N LYS A 93 -13.92 -15.19 -5.46
CA LYS A 93 -14.74 -14.74 -6.59
C LYS A 93 -15.01 -13.24 -6.53
N LEU A 94 -15.36 -12.73 -5.36
CA LEU A 94 -15.58 -11.31 -5.15
C LEU A 94 -14.27 -10.53 -5.28
N ALA A 95 -13.19 -11.00 -4.64
CA ALA A 95 -11.88 -10.37 -4.71
C ALA A 95 -11.38 -10.21 -6.16
N ILE A 96 -11.53 -11.25 -6.97
CA ILE A 96 -11.16 -11.24 -8.40
C ILE A 96 -12.06 -10.27 -9.18
N ALA A 97 -13.37 -10.34 -9.00
CA ALA A 97 -14.32 -9.46 -9.69
C ALA A 97 -14.06 -7.98 -9.39
N GLN A 98 -13.78 -7.66 -8.13
CA GLN A 98 -13.43 -6.30 -7.69
C GLN A 98 -12.09 -5.82 -8.27
N PHE A 99 -11.07 -6.67 -8.33
CA PHE A 99 -9.81 -6.31 -8.98
C PHE A 99 -10.00 -5.99 -10.47
N GLU A 100 -10.70 -6.84 -11.20
CA GLU A 100 -10.98 -6.62 -12.62
C GLU A 100 -11.86 -5.38 -12.86
N GLU A 101 -12.81 -5.11 -11.97
CA GLU A 101 -13.62 -3.89 -12.00
C GLU A 101 -12.75 -2.65 -11.81
N ARG A 102 -11.79 -2.68 -10.85
CA ARG A 102 -10.87 -1.55 -10.64
C ARG A 102 -10.02 -1.24 -11.88
N LEU A 103 -9.52 -2.24 -12.58
CA LEU A 103 -8.80 -2.00 -13.83
C LEU A 103 -9.69 -1.34 -14.88
N ARG A 104 -10.94 -1.80 -15.00
CA ARG A 104 -11.91 -1.19 -15.93
C ARG A 104 -12.24 0.26 -15.57
N ASP A 105 -12.48 0.55 -14.28
CA ASP A 105 -12.78 1.89 -13.80
C ASP A 105 -11.62 2.86 -14.06
N LEU A 106 -10.39 2.37 -13.91
CA LEU A 106 -9.18 3.13 -14.19
C LEU A 106 -8.86 3.28 -15.69
N GLY A 107 -9.60 2.59 -16.56
CA GLY A 107 -9.35 2.60 -18.00
C GLY A 107 -8.00 2.00 -18.38
N THR A 108 -7.54 0.99 -17.65
CA THR A 108 -6.27 0.29 -17.88
C THR A 108 -6.49 -1.22 -17.97
N ASP A 109 -5.62 -1.91 -18.70
CA ASP A 109 -5.61 -3.36 -18.82
C ASP A 109 -4.53 -4.04 -17.96
N TYR A 110 -3.75 -3.24 -17.21
CA TYR A 110 -2.71 -3.75 -16.32
C TYR A 110 -2.57 -2.95 -15.01
N ALA A 111 -2.07 -3.63 -13.99
CA ALA A 111 -1.51 -3.03 -12.78
C ALA A 111 0.01 -3.21 -12.78
N ASP A 112 0.77 -2.18 -12.38
CA ASP A 112 2.21 -2.34 -12.19
C ASP A 112 2.49 -3.24 -10.99
N PHE A 113 1.70 -3.10 -9.94
CA PHE A 113 1.73 -3.97 -8.76
C PHE A 113 0.34 -4.53 -8.46
N GLY A 114 0.21 -5.86 -8.43
CA GLY A 114 -0.95 -6.57 -7.90
C GLY A 114 -0.65 -7.07 -6.50
N PHE A 115 -1.28 -6.49 -5.49
CA PHE A 115 -1.01 -6.83 -4.09
C PHE A 115 -2.09 -7.74 -3.50
N ILE A 116 -1.67 -8.83 -2.86
CA ILE A 116 -2.54 -9.58 -1.95
C ILE A 116 -2.82 -8.70 -0.75
N HIS A 117 -4.10 -8.40 -0.50
CA HIS A 117 -4.50 -7.31 0.39
C HIS A 117 -4.67 -7.73 1.83
N CYS A 118 -3.90 -7.09 2.72
CA CYS A 118 -4.13 -7.09 4.17
C CYS A 118 -4.28 -8.49 4.79
N ILE A 119 -3.24 -9.30 4.69
CA ILE A 119 -3.16 -10.62 5.33
C ILE A 119 -2.42 -10.46 6.63
N ASP A 120 -3.11 -10.66 7.76
CA ASP A 120 -2.54 -10.51 9.10
C ASP A 120 -2.57 -11.82 9.91
N GLU A 121 -3.31 -12.84 9.45
CA GLU A 121 -3.52 -14.11 10.11
C GLU A 121 -2.93 -15.29 9.31
N ASP A 122 -2.43 -16.30 10.01
CA ASP A 122 -1.84 -17.50 9.40
C ASP A 122 -2.83 -18.27 8.54
N ASP A 123 -4.07 -18.43 9.01
CA ASP A 123 -5.13 -19.16 8.29
C ASP A 123 -5.51 -18.44 6.98
N ASP A 124 -5.49 -17.11 6.96
CA ASP A 124 -5.76 -16.33 5.76
C ASP A 124 -4.59 -16.44 4.76
N PHE A 125 -3.35 -16.42 5.25
CA PHE A 125 -2.18 -16.68 4.41
C PHE A 125 -2.28 -18.05 3.75
N ASP A 126 -2.55 -19.11 4.52
CA ASP A 126 -2.65 -20.48 4.00
C ASP A 126 -3.80 -20.62 3.01
N THR A 127 -4.96 -20.03 3.31
CA THR A 127 -6.13 -20.02 2.43
C THR A 127 -5.83 -19.33 1.09
N VAL A 128 -5.17 -18.20 1.13
CA VAL A 128 -4.83 -17.46 -0.09
C VAL A 128 -3.77 -18.19 -0.90
N MET A 129 -2.65 -18.54 -0.28
CA MET A 129 -1.49 -19.10 -1.00
C MET A 129 -1.75 -20.49 -1.60
N ASN A 130 -2.73 -21.23 -1.05
CA ASN A 130 -3.15 -22.54 -1.57
C ASN A 130 -4.49 -22.49 -2.31
N GLY A 131 -5.02 -21.31 -2.59
CA GLY A 131 -6.36 -21.12 -3.11
C GLY A 131 -6.46 -20.40 -4.45
N PRO A 132 -7.70 -20.26 -4.95
CA PRO A 132 -7.96 -19.72 -6.30
C PRO A 132 -7.56 -18.25 -6.46
N LEU A 133 -7.42 -17.49 -5.37
CA LEU A 133 -6.99 -16.09 -5.47
C LEU A 133 -5.51 -16.01 -5.84
N TRP A 134 -4.67 -16.86 -5.25
CA TRP A 134 -3.26 -16.94 -5.61
C TRP A 134 -3.07 -17.48 -7.03
N GLU A 135 -3.78 -18.55 -7.41
CA GLU A 135 -3.76 -19.07 -8.77
C GLU A 135 -4.15 -18.01 -9.81
N TYR A 136 -5.11 -17.14 -9.48
CA TYR A 136 -5.47 -16.02 -10.32
C TYR A 136 -4.33 -15.01 -10.42
N ALA A 137 -3.73 -14.61 -9.29
CA ALA A 137 -2.62 -13.66 -9.28
C ALA A 137 -1.42 -14.16 -10.12
N GLU A 138 -1.05 -15.44 -9.97
CA GLU A 138 0.03 -16.05 -10.79
C GLU A 138 -0.30 -16.04 -12.29
N ARG A 139 -1.53 -16.36 -12.68
CA ARG A 139 -1.95 -16.29 -14.09
C ARG A 139 -1.89 -14.88 -14.63
N ARG A 140 -2.36 -13.87 -13.87
CA ARG A 140 -2.33 -12.46 -14.28
C ARG A 140 -0.91 -11.88 -14.31
N HIS A 141 -0.03 -12.40 -13.49
CA HIS A 141 1.39 -12.09 -13.59
C HIS A 141 2.01 -12.71 -14.85
N ALA A 142 1.69 -13.96 -15.16
CA ALA A 142 2.21 -14.64 -16.34
C ALA A 142 1.73 -14.01 -17.66
N ASP A 143 0.53 -13.45 -17.73
CA ASP A 143 -0.02 -12.78 -18.91
C ASP A 143 0.27 -11.26 -19.00
N GLY A 144 0.91 -10.70 -17.95
CA GLY A 144 1.32 -9.30 -17.90
C GLY A 144 0.23 -8.32 -17.42
N THR A 145 -0.97 -8.80 -17.07
CA THR A 145 -2.00 -7.98 -16.43
C THR A 145 -1.54 -7.47 -15.06
N ILE A 146 -0.74 -8.25 -14.35
CA ILE A 146 -0.01 -7.84 -13.15
C ILE A 146 1.49 -7.93 -13.48
N ARG A 147 2.21 -6.81 -13.42
CA ARG A 147 3.66 -6.80 -13.74
C ARG A 147 4.51 -7.30 -12.58
N HIS A 148 4.14 -6.93 -11.35
CA HIS A 148 4.83 -7.31 -10.12
C HIS A 148 3.84 -7.81 -9.09
N LEU A 149 4.18 -8.92 -8.44
CA LEU A 149 3.39 -9.46 -7.33
C LEU A 149 3.85 -8.86 -6.00
N GLY A 150 2.89 -8.48 -5.18
CA GLY A 150 3.15 -7.95 -3.86
C GLY A 150 2.12 -8.37 -2.83
N PHE A 151 2.33 -7.93 -1.61
CA PHE A 151 1.42 -8.16 -0.49
C PHE A 151 1.39 -6.97 0.47
N SER A 152 0.32 -6.85 1.25
CA SER A 152 0.24 -5.93 2.37
C SER A 152 -0.13 -6.65 3.66
N THR A 153 0.50 -6.28 4.76
CA THR A 153 0.26 -6.85 6.09
C THR A 153 0.64 -5.87 7.19
N HIS A 154 0.01 -6.00 8.36
CA HIS A 154 0.42 -5.34 9.60
C HIS A 154 1.29 -6.26 10.49
N ASN A 155 1.34 -7.55 10.16
CA ASN A 155 2.00 -8.60 10.95
C ASN A 155 3.36 -8.97 10.35
N ALA A 156 4.45 -8.74 11.10
CA ALA A 156 5.81 -9.04 10.67
C ALA A 156 6.04 -10.55 10.43
N SER A 157 5.37 -11.43 11.18
CA SER A 157 5.44 -12.88 10.98
C SER A 157 4.85 -13.27 9.63
N ILE A 158 3.71 -12.72 9.26
CA ILE A 158 3.08 -12.96 7.96
C ILE A 158 3.95 -12.41 6.82
N ALA A 159 4.55 -11.22 7.01
CA ALA A 159 5.49 -10.69 6.02
C ALA A 159 6.65 -11.67 5.74
N ARG A 160 7.22 -12.29 6.78
CA ARG A 160 8.27 -13.32 6.64
C ARG A 160 7.78 -14.55 5.88
N ARG A 161 6.54 -14.99 6.10
CA ARG A 161 5.95 -16.08 5.34
C ARG A 161 5.87 -15.73 3.85
N PHE A 162 5.43 -14.52 3.49
CA PHE A 162 5.44 -14.07 2.11
C PHE A 162 6.85 -14.01 1.52
N LEU A 163 7.82 -13.47 2.24
CA LEU A 163 9.23 -13.44 1.79
C LEU A 163 9.76 -14.86 1.53
N ALA A 164 9.46 -15.82 2.41
CA ALA A 164 9.89 -17.20 2.30
C ALA A 164 9.34 -17.92 1.05
N THR A 165 8.25 -17.42 0.46
CA THR A 165 7.74 -17.98 -0.82
C THR A 165 8.70 -17.73 -2.00
N GLY A 166 9.54 -16.71 -1.92
CA GLY A 166 10.38 -16.26 -3.02
C GLY A 166 9.65 -15.65 -4.23
N LYS A 167 8.33 -15.48 -4.13
CA LYS A 167 7.45 -15.09 -5.25
C LYS A 167 7.06 -13.60 -5.27
N MET A 168 7.42 -12.85 -4.22
CA MET A 168 7.03 -11.44 -4.07
C MET A 168 8.13 -10.52 -4.58
N ASP A 169 7.72 -9.47 -5.29
CA ASP A 169 8.60 -8.40 -5.77
C ASP A 169 8.58 -7.20 -4.83
N MET A 170 7.47 -7.01 -4.11
CA MET A 170 7.29 -5.90 -3.18
C MET A 170 6.38 -6.29 -2.01
N GLY A 171 6.65 -5.77 -0.84
CA GLY A 171 5.77 -5.89 0.32
C GLY A 171 5.49 -4.54 0.97
N MET A 172 4.26 -4.38 1.47
CA MET A 172 3.83 -3.20 2.19
C MET A 172 3.53 -3.55 3.64
N PHE A 173 4.17 -2.84 4.56
CA PHE A 173 3.88 -2.97 5.99
C PHE A 173 3.99 -1.62 6.70
N SER A 174 3.42 -1.53 7.90
CA SER A 174 3.49 -0.32 8.71
C SER A 174 4.87 -0.15 9.33
N LEU A 175 5.44 1.03 9.19
CA LEU A 175 6.65 1.43 9.88
C LEU A 175 6.48 2.89 10.31
N ASN A 176 6.45 3.13 11.62
CA ASN A 176 6.27 4.47 12.18
C ASN A 176 6.77 4.51 13.64
N PRO A 177 7.04 5.72 14.19
CA PRO A 177 7.60 5.87 15.55
C PRO A 177 6.67 5.40 16.69
N MET A 178 5.38 5.19 16.45
CA MET A 178 4.45 4.70 17.48
C MET A 178 4.89 3.36 18.07
N TYR A 179 5.59 2.53 17.30
CA TYR A 179 6.10 1.25 17.79
C TYR A 179 7.13 1.37 18.91
N ASP A 180 7.77 2.53 19.03
CA ASP A 180 8.72 2.79 20.13
C ASP A 180 8.01 3.06 21.47
N TYR A 181 6.69 3.31 21.43
CA TYR A 181 5.86 3.65 22.58
C TYR A 181 4.79 2.63 22.89
N THR A 182 4.40 1.83 21.91
CA THR A 182 3.36 0.79 22.09
C THR A 182 3.78 -0.47 21.33
N ASP A 183 3.86 -1.59 22.01
CA ASP A 183 4.20 -2.89 21.40
C ASP A 183 3.12 -3.38 20.44
N GLU A 184 1.88 -2.95 20.64
CA GLU A 184 0.74 -3.29 19.80
C GLU A 184 -0.10 -2.05 19.51
N SER A 185 -0.39 -1.83 18.23
CA SER A 185 -1.33 -0.81 17.79
C SER A 185 -2.20 -1.34 16.66
N ALA A 186 -3.35 -0.70 16.44
CA ALA A 186 -4.19 -1.00 15.28
C ALA A 186 -3.50 -0.75 13.91
N TYR A 187 -2.31 -0.16 13.93
CA TYR A 187 -1.56 0.24 12.74
C TYR A 187 -0.28 -0.59 12.53
N GLY A 188 -0.03 -1.58 13.38
CA GLY A 188 1.06 -2.54 13.23
C GLY A 188 1.19 -3.45 14.44
N GLN A 189 1.58 -4.69 14.19
CA GLN A 189 1.82 -5.72 15.19
C GLN A 189 3.31 -5.97 15.34
N GLY A 190 3.75 -6.30 16.55
CA GLY A 190 5.16 -6.56 16.88
C GLY A 190 5.92 -5.31 17.36
N SER A 191 7.16 -5.50 17.78
CA SER A 191 8.03 -4.45 18.33
C SER A 191 8.77 -3.65 17.24
N ALA A 192 9.33 -2.50 17.61
CA ALA A 192 10.21 -1.71 16.73
C ALA A 192 11.44 -2.51 16.28
N SER A 193 12.05 -3.31 17.18
CA SER A 193 13.21 -4.15 16.86
C SER A 193 12.86 -5.25 15.85
N ASP A 194 11.67 -5.84 15.95
CA ASP A 194 11.19 -6.86 15.00
C ASP A 194 10.98 -6.27 13.60
N ARG A 195 10.46 -5.04 13.53
CA ARG A 195 10.29 -4.33 12.26
C ARG A 195 11.61 -3.91 11.63
N ALA A 196 12.58 -3.51 12.42
CA ALA A 196 13.93 -3.21 11.92
C ALA A 196 14.62 -4.48 11.38
N SER A 197 14.38 -5.65 12.00
CA SER A 197 14.84 -6.94 11.48
C SER A 197 14.17 -7.28 10.16
N LEU A 198 12.85 -7.15 10.09
CA LEU A 198 12.06 -7.40 8.89
C LEU A 198 12.56 -6.55 7.71
N TYR A 199 12.87 -5.28 7.93
CA TYR A 199 13.43 -4.40 6.90
C TYR A 199 14.70 -5.00 6.25
N ARG A 200 15.63 -5.51 7.07
CA ARG A 200 16.87 -6.14 6.57
C ARG A 200 16.60 -7.47 5.86
N GLU A 201 15.58 -8.18 6.29
CA GLU A 201 15.15 -9.43 5.65
C GLU A 201 14.61 -9.19 4.23
N PHE A 202 13.84 -8.10 4.03
CA PHE A 202 13.41 -7.65 2.70
C PHE A 202 14.61 -7.32 1.80
N GLU A 203 15.57 -6.55 2.30
CA GLU A 203 16.79 -6.21 1.57
C GLU A 203 17.55 -7.47 1.16
N THR A 204 17.72 -8.43 2.08
CA THR A 204 18.41 -9.69 1.83
C THR A 204 17.65 -10.55 0.80
N ALA A 205 16.33 -10.55 0.84
CA ALA A 205 15.49 -11.30 -0.10
C ALA A 205 15.40 -10.63 -1.49
N GLY A 206 15.91 -9.42 -1.63
CA GLY A 206 15.79 -8.62 -2.86
C GLY A 206 14.33 -8.30 -3.19
N VAL A 207 13.53 -7.96 -2.17
CA VAL A 207 12.13 -7.58 -2.29
C VAL A 207 11.99 -6.10 -1.94
N GLY A 208 11.25 -5.34 -2.75
CA GLY A 208 11.00 -3.92 -2.52
C GLY A 208 10.12 -3.70 -1.28
N ILE A 209 10.27 -2.53 -0.67
CA ILE A 209 9.50 -2.14 0.51
C ILE A 209 8.65 -0.91 0.20
N SER A 210 7.36 -1.00 0.48
CA SER A 210 6.45 0.14 0.58
C SER A 210 6.04 0.32 2.04
N VAL A 211 6.12 1.55 2.54
CA VAL A 211 5.74 1.88 3.93
C VAL A 211 4.35 2.49 3.94
N MET A 212 3.41 1.82 4.60
CA MET A 212 2.11 2.39 4.90
C MET A 212 2.08 3.03 6.29
N LYS A 213 1.22 4.02 6.47
CA LYS A 213 0.95 4.67 7.75
C LYS A 213 2.20 5.22 8.45
N PRO A 214 3.11 5.94 7.75
CA PRO A 214 4.34 6.48 8.37
C PRO A 214 4.03 7.47 9.51
N PHE A 215 2.82 8.01 9.55
CA PHE A 215 2.30 8.87 10.62
C PHE A 215 1.24 8.17 11.47
N ALA A 216 1.30 6.83 11.61
CA ALA A 216 0.35 6.02 12.40
C ALA A 216 -1.13 6.32 12.06
N GLY A 217 -1.47 6.39 10.77
CA GLY A 217 -2.84 6.73 10.33
C GLY A 217 -3.26 8.17 10.64
N GLY A 218 -2.30 9.07 10.82
CA GLY A 218 -2.53 10.47 11.17
C GLY A 218 -2.42 10.77 12.67
N GLN A 219 -2.34 9.76 13.53
CA GLN A 219 -2.27 9.97 15.00
C GLN A 219 -1.03 10.77 15.43
N LEU A 220 0.09 10.64 14.73
CA LEU A 220 1.29 11.43 15.01
C LEU A 220 1.13 12.91 14.65
N LEU A 221 0.12 13.24 13.85
CA LEU A 221 -0.23 14.61 13.44
C LEU A 221 -1.38 15.19 14.29
N ASP A 222 -2.09 14.35 15.03
CA ASP A 222 -3.16 14.75 15.95
C ASP A 222 -2.58 14.95 17.36
N GLY A 223 -2.49 16.18 17.81
CA GLY A 223 -1.95 16.51 19.10
C GLY A 223 -2.62 15.83 20.30
N ALA A 224 -3.90 15.47 20.17
CA ALA A 224 -4.65 14.79 21.25
C ALA A 224 -4.35 13.28 21.31
N ALA A 225 -4.03 12.67 20.17
CA ALA A 225 -3.80 11.23 20.06
C ALA A 225 -2.30 10.86 20.09
N SER A 226 -1.41 11.85 19.94
CA SER A 226 0.03 11.60 19.85
C SER A 226 0.65 11.21 21.19
N PRO A 227 1.58 10.22 21.21
CA PRO A 227 2.37 9.90 22.40
C PRO A 227 3.28 11.04 22.84
N PHE A 228 3.55 12.04 21.98
CA PHE A 228 4.35 13.23 22.32
C PHE A 228 3.54 14.33 23.03
N GLY A 229 2.23 14.15 23.18
CA GLY A 229 1.31 15.13 23.77
C GLY A 229 0.84 16.21 22.80
N ALA A 230 -0.29 16.83 23.16
CA ALA A 230 -1.06 17.72 22.29
C ALA A 230 -0.28 18.94 21.74
N ALA A 231 0.76 19.40 22.44
CA ALA A 231 1.51 20.60 22.04
C ALA A 231 2.69 20.32 21.11
N GLN A 232 3.09 19.06 20.95
CA GLN A 232 4.37 18.71 20.29
C GLN A 232 4.21 18.02 18.95
N SER A 233 3.16 17.21 18.77
CA SER A 233 3.04 16.34 17.60
C SER A 233 2.55 17.01 16.32
N THR A 234 2.00 18.19 16.41
CA THR A 234 1.46 18.92 15.26
C THR A 234 2.45 19.90 14.64
N ARG A 235 3.60 20.11 15.26
CA ARG A 235 4.64 20.98 14.72
C ARG A 235 5.67 20.16 13.95
N LYS A 236 5.97 20.62 12.74
CA LYS A 236 6.93 19.97 11.84
C LYS A 236 8.31 19.80 12.47
N GLU A 237 8.72 20.78 13.27
CA GLU A 237 10.02 20.82 13.98
C GLU A 237 10.12 19.72 15.06
N ASP A 238 9.02 19.43 15.75
CA ASP A 238 8.99 18.39 16.79
C ASP A 238 9.06 17.00 16.17
N ILE A 239 8.43 16.80 15.02
CA ILE A 239 8.51 15.54 14.28
C ILE A 239 9.94 15.34 13.74
N ALA A 240 10.57 16.37 13.19
CA ALA A 240 11.95 16.31 12.72
C ALA A 240 12.92 15.98 13.86
N ALA A 241 12.79 16.63 15.02
CA ALA A 241 13.62 16.37 16.20
C ALA A 241 13.48 14.93 16.73
N TYR A 242 12.28 14.33 16.61
CA TYR A 242 12.08 12.93 16.99
C TYR A 242 12.84 11.95 16.09
N PHE A 243 12.89 12.20 14.79
CA PHE A 243 13.60 11.34 13.83
C PHE A 243 15.12 11.50 13.88
N GLY A 244 15.65 12.35 14.77
CA GLY A 244 17.08 12.50 15.01
C GLY A 244 17.78 13.13 13.81
N GLU A 245 17.74 14.41 13.75
CA GLU A 245 18.69 15.15 12.92
C GLU A 245 20.14 14.83 13.28
#